data_3bd8e1c9db29ebae80deffcb2329cf3a
#
_entry.id   3bd8e1c9db29ebae80deffcb2329cf3a
#
_cell.length_a   1.000
_cell.length_b   1.000
_cell.length_c   1.000
_cell.angle_alpha   90.00
_cell.angle_beta   90.00
_cell.angle_gamma   90.00
#
_symmetry.space_group_name_H-M   'P 1'
#
loop_
_entity.id
_entity.type
_entity.pdbx_description
1 polymer ?
#
loop_
_entity_poly.entity_id
_entity_poly.type
_entity_poly.pdbx_seq_one_letter_code
_entity_poly.pdbx_strand_id
1 'polypeptide(L)'
;MLVNLNAVLADAQKNHYAVGLFNTTDTDMLEAVISAAEETRSPVIIGTAEVLLPHGELSLIAPSVLAAAKRATVPVVMHYDHGLTFDRCMEALQLGFSSVMFDGSAARRGTIKRTSPTPARSSRSPTPSGLPWRARSDT
;
A
#
# COMPACT_ATOMS: atom_id res chain seq x y z
N MET A 1 -1.39 -14.22 -8.77
CA MET A 1 -2.81 -13.91 -8.41
C MET A 1 -2.87 -12.57 -7.68
N LEU A 2 -3.39 -11.53 -8.34
CA LEU A 2 -3.50 -10.18 -7.72
C LEU A 2 -4.51 -10.21 -6.56
N VAL A 3 -4.11 -9.70 -5.40
CA VAL A 3 -4.94 -9.60 -4.19
C VAL A 3 -4.74 -8.23 -3.51
N ASN A 4 -5.62 -7.88 -2.57
CA ASN A 4 -5.44 -6.68 -1.76
C ASN A 4 -4.54 -6.95 -0.55
N LEU A 5 -3.97 -5.87 0.01
CA LEU A 5 -3.05 -5.95 1.14
C LEU A 5 -3.68 -6.58 2.39
N ASN A 6 -4.97 -6.29 2.66
CA ASN A 6 -5.65 -6.82 3.84
C ASN A 6 -5.75 -8.36 3.83
N ALA A 7 -5.98 -8.96 2.65
CA ALA A 7 -6.07 -10.41 2.53
C ALA A 7 -4.75 -11.09 2.92
N VAL A 8 -3.62 -10.54 2.48
CA VAL A 8 -2.29 -11.08 2.77
C VAL A 8 -1.90 -10.84 4.24
N LEU A 9 -2.15 -9.63 4.75
CA LEU A 9 -1.78 -9.29 6.13
C LEU A 9 -2.64 -10.01 7.17
N ALA A 10 -3.93 -10.25 6.89
CA ALA A 10 -4.79 -11.00 7.80
C ALA A 10 -4.30 -12.46 7.97
N ASP A 11 -3.88 -13.08 6.87
CA ASP A 11 -3.32 -14.43 6.92
C ASP A 11 -1.94 -14.45 7.62
N ALA A 12 -1.07 -13.48 7.30
CA ALA A 12 0.23 -13.33 7.93
C ALA A 12 0.12 -13.13 9.46
N GLN A 13 -0.81 -12.29 9.90
CA GLN A 13 -1.07 -12.05 11.31
C GLN A 13 -1.57 -13.31 12.03
N LYS A 14 -2.52 -14.02 11.42
CA LYS A 14 -3.08 -15.26 11.97
C LYS A 14 -2.03 -16.36 12.13
N ASN A 15 -1.12 -16.46 11.17
CA ASN A 15 -0.13 -17.53 11.10
C ASN A 15 1.28 -17.09 11.56
N HIS A 16 1.41 -15.88 12.11
CA HIS A 16 2.64 -15.34 12.70
C HIS A 16 3.85 -15.32 11.75
N TYR A 17 3.66 -14.89 10.50
CA TYR A 17 4.76 -14.66 9.57
C TYR A 17 4.76 -13.24 8.99
N ALA A 18 5.88 -12.81 8.42
CA ALA A 18 6.00 -11.53 7.73
C ALA A 18 5.91 -11.71 6.21
N VAL A 19 5.41 -10.70 5.51
CA VAL A 19 5.37 -10.65 4.05
C VAL A 19 6.35 -9.59 3.58
N GLY A 20 7.25 -9.97 2.66
CA GLY A 20 8.23 -9.05 2.09
C GLY A 20 7.58 -8.06 1.13
N LEU A 21 7.99 -6.78 1.23
CA LEU A 21 7.72 -5.74 0.25
C LEU A 21 9.01 -5.45 -0.51
N PHE A 22 8.95 -5.54 -1.84
CA PHE A 22 10.09 -5.30 -2.72
C PHE A 22 9.73 -4.20 -3.72
N ASN A 23 10.45 -3.08 -3.64
CA ASN A 23 10.31 -2.02 -4.63
C ASN A 23 10.90 -2.47 -5.95
N THR A 24 10.15 -2.30 -7.03
CA THR A 24 10.56 -2.66 -8.39
C THR A 24 10.47 -1.44 -9.30
N THR A 25 11.51 -1.18 -10.07
CA THR A 25 11.60 -0.06 -11.00
C THR A 25 11.70 -0.50 -12.46
N ASP A 26 11.95 -1.78 -12.69
CA ASP A 26 12.09 -2.36 -14.02
C ASP A 26 11.54 -3.80 -14.09
N THR A 27 11.51 -4.34 -15.30
CA THR A 27 10.95 -5.68 -15.55
C THR A 27 11.84 -6.80 -15.05
N ASP A 28 13.15 -6.62 -15.00
CA ASP A 28 14.09 -7.66 -14.56
C ASP A 28 13.96 -7.87 -13.05
N MET A 29 13.89 -6.76 -12.29
CA MET A 29 13.60 -6.82 -10.85
C MET A 29 12.23 -7.45 -10.59
N LEU A 30 11.21 -7.07 -11.37
CA LEU A 30 9.86 -7.61 -11.25
C LEU A 30 9.84 -9.13 -11.45
N GLU A 31 10.44 -9.62 -12.52
CA GLU A 31 10.49 -11.06 -12.82
C GLU A 31 11.29 -11.82 -11.76
N ALA A 32 12.40 -11.27 -11.26
CA ALA A 32 13.17 -11.89 -10.20
C ALA A 32 12.35 -12.05 -8.91
N VAL A 33 11.62 -11.01 -8.50
CA VAL A 33 10.79 -11.05 -7.30
C VAL A 33 9.62 -12.02 -7.45
N ILE A 34 8.93 -12.02 -8.60
CA ILE A 34 7.82 -12.96 -8.86
C ILE A 34 8.34 -14.39 -8.88
N SER A 35 9.45 -14.67 -9.58
CA SER A 35 10.03 -16.01 -9.64
C SER A 35 10.41 -16.53 -8.26
N ALA A 36 11.07 -15.70 -7.43
CA ALA A 36 11.42 -16.07 -6.07
C ALA A 36 10.19 -16.35 -5.20
N ALA A 37 9.13 -15.54 -5.34
CA ALA A 37 7.87 -15.74 -4.62
C ALA A 37 7.19 -17.05 -5.02
N GLU A 38 7.18 -17.40 -6.30
CA GLU A 38 6.61 -18.66 -6.82
C GLU A 38 7.43 -19.86 -6.39
N GLU A 39 8.77 -19.79 -6.46
CA GLU A 39 9.67 -20.86 -6.02
C GLU A 39 9.49 -21.15 -4.52
N THR A 40 9.38 -20.11 -3.70
CA THR A 40 9.17 -20.25 -2.26
C THR A 40 7.70 -20.45 -1.87
N ARG A 41 6.77 -20.41 -2.83
CA ARG A 41 5.32 -20.46 -2.62
C ARG A 41 4.84 -19.46 -1.57
N SER A 42 5.40 -18.26 -1.60
CA SER A 42 5.15 -17.24 -0.58
C SER A 42 4.38 -16.06 -1.17
N PRO A 43 3.48 -15.43 -0.41
CA PRO A 43 2.87 -14.18 -0.81
C PRO A 43 3.92 -13.06 -0.86
N VAL A 44 3.73 -12.09 -1.75
CA VAL A 44 4.67 -10.99 -1.95
C VAL A 44 3.95 -9.67 -2.19
N ILE A 45 4.57 -8.58 -1.76
CA ILE A 45 4.12 -7.22 -2.04
C ILE A 45 5.13 -6.59 -3.02
N ILE A 46 4.65 -6.25 -4.22
CA ILE A 46 5.42 -5.47 -5.19
C ILE A 46 5.16 -4.00 -4.91
N GLY A 47 6.20 -3.31 -4.44
CA GLY A 47 6.16 -1.90 -4.13
C GLY A 47 6.64 -1.03 -5.29
N THR A 48 6.09 0.18 -5.35
CA THR A 48 6.64 1.28 -6.15
C THR A 48 6.57 2.53 -5.30
N ALA A 49 7.72 2.98 -4.79
CA ALA A 49 7.79 4.18 -3.97
C ALA A 49 7.86 5.43 -4.85
N GLU A 50 7.16 6.52 -4.45
CA GLU A 50 7.13 7.75 -5.25
C GLU A 50 8.54 8.32 -5.51
N VAL A 51 9.46 8.18 -4.57
CA VAL A 51 10.85 8.63 -4.70
C VAL A 51 11.64 7.89 -5.80
N LEU A 52 11.14 6.74 -6.26
CA LEU A 52 11.78 5.93 -7.31
C LEU A 52 11.26 6.25 -8.71
N LEU A 53 10.21 7.05 -8.85
CA LEU A 53 9.61 7.40 -10.15
C LEU A 53 10.58 8.02 -11.16
N PRO A 54 11.66 8.74 -10.79
CA PRO A 54 12.69 9.16 -11.74
C PRO A 54 13.38 8.00 -12.46
N HIS A 55 13.34 6.79 -11.92
CA HIS A 55 13.89 5.58 -12.52
C HIS A 55 12.87 4.76 -13.32
N GLY A 56 11.59 5.03 -13.16
CA GLY A 56 10.52 4.36 -13.89
C GLY A 56 9.17 4.99 -13.58
N GLU A 57 8.65 5.80 -14.51
CA GLU A 57 7.36 6.48 -14.34
C GLU A 57 6.23 5.47 -14.10
N LEU A 58 5.32 5.81 -13.19
CA LEU A 58 4.27 4.93 -12.70
C LEU A 58 3.41 4.35 -13.83
N SER A 59 3.05 5.17 -14.79
CA SER A 59 2.26 4.78 -15.96
C SER A 59 2.97 3.77 -16.88
N LEU A 60 4.30 3.70 -16.82
CA LEU A 60 5.10 2.76 -17.61
C LEU A 60 5.31 1.43 -16.88
N ILE A 61 5.56 1.46 -15.57
CA ILE A 61 5.82 0.23 -14.81
C ILE A 61 4.52 -0.49 -14.39
N ALA A 62 3.46 0.24 -14.08
CA ALA A 62 2.21 -0.33 -13.57
C ALA A 62 1.59 -1.41 -14.46
N PRO A 63 1.51 -1.29 -15.80
CA PRO A 63 0.97 -2.35 -16.66
C PRO A 63 1.76 -3.66 -16.55
N SER A 64 3.09 -3.59 -16.46
CA SER A 64 3.95 -4.76 -16.31
C SER A 64 3.75 -5.44 -14.97
N VAL A 65 3.70 -4.68 -13.87
CA VAL A 65 3.43 -5.20 -12.53
C VAL A 65 2.04 -5.83 -12.46
N LEU A 66 1.03 -5.19 -13.04
CA LEU A 66 -0.34 -5.69 -13.06
C LEU A 66 -0.44 -7.01 -13.84
N ALA A 67 0.22 -7.10 -14.99
CA ALA A 67 0.26 -8.31 -15.82
C ALA A 67 0.96 -9.46 -15.07
N ALA A 68 2.12 -9.20 -14.46
CA ALA A 68 2.87 -10.16 -13.67
C ALA A 68 2.07 -10.65 -12.46
N ALA A 69 1.45 -9.73 -11.70
CA ALA A 69 0.62 -10.06 -10.54
C ALA A 69 -0.60 -10.93 -10.91
N LYS A 70 -1.25 -10.65 -12.04
CA LYS A 70 -2.37 -11.47 -12.53
C LYS A 70 -1.93 -12.87 -12.96
N ARG A 71 -0.77 -13.00 -13.58
CA ARG A 71 -0.19 -14.26 -14.05
C ARG A 71 0.29 -15.14 -12.89
N ALA A 72 0.82 -14.54 -11.85
CA ALA A 72 1.45 -15.22 -10.72
C ALA A 72 0.54 -16.28 -10.09
N THR A 73 1.13 -17.39 -9.68
CA THR A 73 0.46 -18.52 -9.00
C THR A 73 0.30 -18.30 -7.50
N VAL A 74 1.10 -17.39 -6.94
CA VAL A 74 1.04 -16.96 -5.52
C VAL A 74 0.27 -15.64 -5.35
N PRO A 75 -0.19 -15.31 -4.13
CA PRO A 75 -0.79 -14.01 -3.84
C PRO A 75 0.21 -12.88 -4.03
N VAL A 76 -0.14 -11.90 -4.86
CA VAL A 76 0.68 -10.70 -5.13
C VAL A 76 -0.14 -9.46 -4.84
N VAL A 77 0.41 -8.58 -4.01
CA VAL A 77 -0.15 -7.24 -3.76
C VAL A 77 0.65 -6.24 -4.59
N MET A 78 -0.05 -5.38 -5.31
CA MET A 78 0.53 -4.24 -6.00
C MET A 78 0.34 -2.98 -5.14
N HIS A 79 1.43 -2.47 -4.55
CA HIS A 79 1.41 -1.42 -3.53
C HIS A 79 2.14 -0.16 -3.99
N TYR A 80 1.44 0.99 -3.94
CA TYR A 80 2.08 2.29 -4.11
C TYR A 80 2.54 2.82 -2.75
N ASP A 81 3.86 2.94 -2.61
CA ASP A 81 4.52 3.19 -1.34
C ASP A 81 4.97 4.66 -1.23
N HIS A 82 4.81 5.25 -0.05
CA HIS A 82 5.21 6.62 0.24
C HIS A 82 4.69 7.65 -0.77
N GLY A 83 3.40 7.60 -1.11
CA GLY A 83 2.75 8.60 -1.96
C GLY A 83 2.74 9.98 -1.28
N LEU A 84 3.39 10.97 -1.89
CA LEU A 84 3.57 12.31 -1.32
C LEU A 84 2.38 13.23 -1.60
N THR A 85 1.60 12.93 -2.64
CA THR A 85 0.42 13.71 -3.03
C THR A 85 -0.80 12.83 -3.17
N PHE A 86 -1.96 13.41 -2.88
CA PHE A 86 -3.23 12.70 -3.08
C PHE A 86 -3.45 12.31 -4.54
N ASP A 87 -3.10 13.21 -5.45
CA ASP A 87 -3.28 12.99 -6.89
C ASP A 87 -2.47 11.79 -7.39
N ARG A 88 -1.23 11.62 -6.92
CA ARG A 88 -0.40 10.44 -7.24
C ARG A 88 -0.97 9.15 -6.65
N CYS A 89 -1.50 9.20 -5.44
CA CYS A 89 -2.20 8.04 -4.87
C CYS A 89 -3.44 7.65 -5.69
N MET A 90 -4.21 8.64 -6.16
CA MET A 90 -5.37 8.38 -7.01
C MET A 90 -4.97 7.85 -8.38
N GLU A 91 -3.91 8.36 -8.97
CA GLU A 91 -3.34 7.84 -10.22
C GLU A 91 -2.93 6.37 -10.07
N ALA A 92 -2.24 6.01 -8.97
CA ALA A 92 -1.88 4.64 -8.69
C ALA A 92 -3.11 3.72 -8.64
N LEU A 93 -4.18 4.12 -7.95
CA LEU A 93 -5.43 3.35 -7.90
C LEU A 93 -6.04 3.18 -9.30
N GLN A 94 -6.03 4.22 -10.14
CA GLN A 94 -6.54 4.16 -11.51
C GLN A 94 -5.70 3.22 -12.39
N LEU A 95 -4.40 3.11 -12.13
CA LEU A 95 -3.48 2.18 -12.80
C LEU A 95 -3.58 0.74 -12.29
N GLY A 96 -4.42 0.48 -11.29
CA GLY A 96 -4.73 -0.88 -10.81
C GLY A 96 -3.95 -1.31 -9.58
N PHE A 97 -3.30 -0.40 -8.87
CA PHE A 97 -2.71 -0.70 -7.57
C PHE A 97 -3.79 -1.13 -6.59
N SER A 98 -3.58 -2.26 -5.92
CA SER A 98 -4.53 -2.83 -4.96
C SER A 98 -4.36 -2.30 -3.54
N SER A 99 -3.33 -1.46 -3.33
CA SER A 99 -3.01 -0.81 -2.06
C SER A 99 -2.19 0.46 -2.30
N VAL A 100 -2.40 1.47 -1.46
CA VAL A 100 -1.63 2.72 -1.49
C VAL A 100 -1.31 3.16 -0.06
N MET A 101 -0.15 3.76 0.14
CA MET A 101 0.23 4.46 1.36
C MET A 101 0.38 5.95 1.07
N PHE A 102 -0.43 6.79 1.71
CA PHE A 102 -0.24 8.24 1.69
C PHE A 102 0.72 8.66 2.80
N ASP A 103 1.87 9.24 2.42
CA ASP A 103 2.88 9.68 3.38
C ASP A 103 2.63 11.12 3.86
N GLY A 104 1.88 11.25 4.96
CA GLY A 104 1.62 12.53 5.59
C GLY A 104 2.84 13.17 6.28
N SER A 105 3.97 12.49 6.39
CA SER A 105 5.17 13.03 7.06
C SER A 105 5.81 14.18 6.26
N ALA A 106 5.70 14.14 4.95
CA ALA A 106 6.16 15.21 4.06
C ALA A 106 5.36 16.51 4.24
N ALA A 107 4.08 16.43 4.69
CA ALA A 107 3.24 17.60 4.96
C ALA A 107 3.81 18.50 6.08
N ARG A 108 4.48 17.90 7.06
CA ARG A 108 5.09 18.63 8.16
C ARG A 108 6.30 19.48 7.74
N ARG A 109 6.87 19.22 6.57
CA ARG A 109 8.01 19.98 6.00
C ARG A 109 7.58 21.11 5.07
N GLY A 110 6.28 21.47 5.04
CA GLY A 110 5.78 22.58 4.22
C GLY A 110 5.62 22.25 2.73
N THR A 111 5.76 21.00 2.33
CA THR A 111 5.78 20.58 0.91
C THR A 111 4.42 20.17 0.37
N ILE A 112 3.45 19.83 1.24
CA ILE A 112 2.09 19.46 0.79
C ILE A 112 1.19 20.70 0.88
N LYS A 113 0.88 21.30 -0.26
CA LYS A 113 -0.29 22.18 -0.37
C LYS A 113 -1.54 21.32 -0.11
N ARG A 114 -2.27 21.63 0.95
CA ARG A 114 -3.57 21.01 1.23
C ARG A 114 -4.53 21.37 0.09
N THR A 115 -4.74 20.46 -0.84
CA THR A 115 -5.72 20.61 -1.93
C THR A 115 -7.08 20.00 -1.59
N SER A 116 -7.31 19.58 -0.34
CA SER A 116 -8.63 19.11 0.08
C SER A 116 -9.44 20.26 0.68
N PRO A 117 -10.67 20.52 0.22
CA PRO A 117 -11.57 21.39 0.96
C PRO A 117 -11.84 20.74 2.33
N THR A 118 -11.49 21.43 3.41
CA THR A 118 -11.89 21.05 4.76
C THR A 118 -13.42 20.96 4.79
N PRO A 119 -14.04 19.81 5.10
CA PRO A 119 -15.47 19.82 5.34
C PRO A 119 -15.74 20.78 6.51
N ALA A 120 -16.63 21.74 6.28
CA ALA A 120 -17.06 22.68 7.29
C ALA A 120 -17.46 21.88 8.54
N ARG A 121 -16.81 22.18 9.67
CA ARG A 121 -17.13 21.60 10.97
C ARG A 121 -18.55 22.01 11.33
N SER A 122 -19.52 21.13 11.09
CA SER A 122 -20.85 21.34 11.65
C SER A 122 -20.72 21.25 13.16
N SER A 123 -20.92 22.37 13.81
CA SER A 123 -21.04 22.45 15.26
C SER A 123 -22.31 21.74 15.67
N ARG A 124 -22.18 20.64 16.36
CA ARG A 124 -23.09 20.02 17.35
C ARG A 124 -23.11 18.50 17.19
N SER A 125 -22.40 17.83 18.05
CA SER A 125 -22.85 16.53 18.55
C SER A 125 -22.82 16.56 20.08
N PRO A 126 -23.88 16.13 20.75
CA PRO A 126 -23.84 15.96 22.20
C PRO A 126 -23.00 14.72 22.53
N THR A 127 -22.16 14.88 23.50
CA THR A 127 -21.38 13.83 24.14
C THR A 127 -22.33 12.80 24.81
N PRO A 128 -22.21 11.50 24.54
CA PRO A 128 -22.67 10.51 25.48
C PRO A 128 -21.56 10.26 26.50
N SER A 129 -21.88 10.53 27.74
CA SER A 129 -21.09 10.20 28.91
C SER A 129 -20.86 8.70 29.03
N GLY A 130 -19.58 8.31 29.26
CA GLY A 130 -19.27 7.22 30.15
C GLY A 130 -19.28 5.83 29.56
N LEU A 131 -18.06 5.35 29.29
CA LEU A 131 -17.63 4.01 29.70
C LEU A 131 -16.09 3.95 29.61
N PRO A 132 -15.39 3.70 30.71
CA PRO A 132 -13.94 3.51 30.69
C PRO A 132 -13.63 2.10 30.17
N TRP A 133 -12.88 2.03 29.06
CA TRP A 133 -12.25 0.78 28.68
C TRP A 133 -11.17 0.44 29.73
N ARG A 134 -11.31 -0.69 30.40
CA ARG A 134 -10.28 -1.24 31.28
C ARG A 134 -9.39 -2.18 30.46
N ALA A 135 -8.10 -1.88 30.45
CA ALA A 135 -7.08 -2.87 30.12
C ALA A 135 -7.20 -4.01 31.14
N ARG A 136 -7.42 -5.24 30.69
CA ARG A 136 -7.21 -6.42 31.51
C ARG A 136 -5.75 -6.85 31.32
N SER A 137 -4.96 -6.62 32.34
CA SER A 137 -3.81 -7.43 32.67
C SER A 137 -4.34 -8.63 33.44
N ASP A 138 -4.12 -9.84 32.97
CA ASP A 138 -4.15 -11.04 33.83
C ASP A 138 -3.24 -12.11 33.25
N THR A 139 -2.25 -12.36 34.04
CA THR A 139 -1.56 -13.61 34.48
C THR A 139 -1.46 -14.72 33.46
#